data_ad5c033b193a754024404e2ea517e270
#
_entry.id   ad5c033b193a754024404e2ea517e270
#
_cell.length_a   1.000
_cell.length_b   1.000
_cell.length_c   1.000
_cell.angle_alpha   90.00
_cell.angle_beta   90.00
_cell.angle_gamma   90.00
#
_symmetry.space_group_name_H-M   'P 1'
#
loop_
_entity.id
_entity.type
_entity.pdbx_description
1 polymer ?
#
loop_
_entity_poly.entity_id
_entity_poly.type
_entity_poly.pdbx_seq_one_letter_code
_entity_poly.pdbx_strand_id
1 'polypeptide(L)'
;LEERIRTVASVPRLLVALDFDGTLSPLVPDPMAARAIPAASRVLERLSRLEGVTVALVSGRSLGDLRVIAEHRNDSLVWLVGSHGSERWTPAGGIESAAEDPRATEVREAAEGIAAGFEGAWIEDKSFGFALHTRTSPAGIESLAQAAVDTHMSTAAPEWRRREGKHVLEFSWRHEGKDTALALLRSEIEADAVVFAGDDVTDEDALRSLEEGDLGIRVGAGDTVAHTRVDDPRGLVALLGRIADLRSS
;
A
#
# COMPACT_ATOMS: atom_id res chain seq x y z
N LEU A 1 4.83 0.56 -25.17
CA LEU A 1 5.55 0.57 -23.90
C LEU A 1 6.77 1.47 -23.96
N GLU A 2 7.70 1.25 -24.89
CA GLU A 2 8.96 2.02 -24.99
C GLU A 2 8.73 3.53 -25.12
N GLU A 3 7.71 3.96 -25.83
CA GLU A 3 7.33 5.38 -25.94
C GLU A 3 6.91 5.95 -24.58
N ARG A 4 6.05 5.23 -23.82
CA ARG A 4 5.64 5.65 -22.47
C ARG A 4 6.82 5.73 -21.49
N ILE A 5 7.76 4.76 -21.58
CA ILE A 5 8.99 4.79 -20.78
C ILE A 5 9.79 6.06 -21.08
N ARG A 6 9.93 6.42 -22.35
CA ARG A 6 10.62 7.67 -22.75
C ARG A 6 9.88 8.90 -22.26
N THR A 7 8.55 8.92 -22.38
CA THR A 7 7.72 10.03 -21.89
C THR A 7 7.95 10.26 -20.40
N VAL A 8 7.75 9.24 -19.54
CA VAL A 8 7.95 9.40 -18.08
C VAL A 8 9.42 9.69 -17.72
N ALA A 9 10.38 9.19 -18.52
CA ALA A 9 11.80 9.47 -18.29
C ALA A 9 12.19 10.90 -18.67
N SER A 10 11.42 11.62 -19.47
CA SER A 10 11.76 12.96 -19.98
C SER A 10 11.17 14.11 -19.16
N VAL A 11 10.22 13.84 -18.25
CA VAL A 11 9.58 14.92 -17.48
C VAL A 11 10.53 15.50 -16.43
N PRO A 12 10.40 16.78 -16.07
CA PRO A 12 11.24 17.39 -15.03
C PRO A 12 11.11 16.71 -13.68
N ARG A 13 9.87 16.48 -13.22
CA ARG A 13 9.57 15.89 -11.89
C ARG A 13 8.80 14.58 -12.06
N LEU A 14 9.45 13.47 -11.72
CA LEU A 14 8.92 12.13 -11.80
C LEU A 14 8.67 11.55 -10.41
N LEU A 15 7.45 11.09 -10.15
CA LEU A 15 7.13 10.24 -9.02
C LEU A 15 7.20 8.77 -9.45
N VAL A 16 8.02 7.98 -8.75
CA VAL A 16 8.05 6.51 -8.87
C VAL A 16 7.46 5.96 -7.58
N ALA A 17 6.19 5.62 -7.60
CA ALA A 17 5.45 5.08 -6.47
C ALA A 17 5.21 3.57 -6.68
N LEU A 18 5.59 2.75 -5.71
CA LEU A 18 5.60 1.31 -5.86
C LEU A 18 4.98 0.63 -4.64
N ASP A 19 4.11 -0.34 -4.87
CA ASP A 19 3.76 -1.28 -3.84
C ASP A 19 4.97 -2.15 -3.45
N PHE A 20 4.91 -2.84 -2.31
CA PHE A 20 6.03 -3.63 -1.79
C PHE A 20 5.83 -5.14 -1.94
N ASP A 21 4.77 -5.68 -1.33
CA ASP A 21 4.51 -7.12 -1.29
C ASP A 21 4.03 -7.63 -2.64
N GLY A 22 4.64 -8.68 -3.18
CA GLY A 22 4.35 -9.17 -4.54
C GLY A 22 4.92 -8.30 -5.67
N THR A 23 5.26 -7.05 -5.39
CA THR A 23 5.74 -6.04 -6.37
C THR A 23 7.26 -5.89 -6.37
N LEU A 24 7.87 -5.64 -5.23
CA LEU A 24 9.33 -5.55 -5.02
C LEU A 24 9.89 -6.75 -4.28
N SER A 25 9.07 -7.37 -3.46
CA SER A 25 9.31 -8.59 -2.69
C SER A 25 8.47 -9.74 -3.26
N PRO A 26 8.98 -10.96 -3.35
CA PRO A 26 8.12 -12.12 -3.54
C PRO A 26 7.12 -12.25 -2.40
N LEU A 27 5.92 -12.78 -2.69
CA LEU A 27 4.98 -13.15 -1.63
C LEU A 27 5.55 -14.30 -0.80
N VAL A 28 5.53 -14.13 0.53
CA VAL A 28 6.08 -15.10 1.50
C VAL A 28 5.03 -15.47 2.56
N PRO A 29 5.08 -16.68 3.14
CA PRO A 29 4.10 -17.10 4.16
C PRO A 29 4.13 -16.28 5.44
N ASP A 30 5.34 -15.87 5.89
CA ASP A 30 5.50 -14.96 7.02
C ASP A 30 5.61 -13.51 6.50
N PRO A 31 4.60 -12.66 6.74
CA PRO A 31 4.62 -11.29 6.24
C PRO A 31 5.83 -10.47 6.69
N MET A 32 6.37 -10.72 7.88
CA MET A 32 7.53 -9.98 8.39
C MET A 32 8.86 -10.48 7.83
N ALA A 33 8.87 -11.62 7.14
CA ALA A 33 10.02 -12.13 6.40
C ALA A 33 10.12 -11.56 4.96
N ALA A 34 9.15 -10.79 4.50
CA ALA A 34 9.19 -10.15 3.18
C ALA A 34 10.42 -9.25 3.05
N ARG A 35 11.13 -9.36 1.93
CA ARG A 35 12.28 -8.50 1.58
C ARG A 35 12.26 -8.22 0.09
N ALA A 36 12.56 -6.98 -0.25
CA ALA A 36 12.77 -6.62 -1.64
C ALA A 36 13.90 -7.46 -2.25
N ILE A 37 13.74 -7.87 -3.51
CA ILE A 37 14.86 -8.55 -4.18
C ILE A 37 16.07 -7.59 -4.26
N PRO A 38 17.33 -8.07 -4.12
CA PRO A 38 18.50 -7.19 -4.04
C PRO A 38 18.66 -6.24 -5.23
N ALA A 39 18.16 -6.64 -6.40
CA ALA A 39 18.17 -5.78 -7.58
C ALA A 39 17.15 -4.63 -7.47
N ALA A 40 16.01 -4.83 -6.78
CA ALA A 40 15.04 -3.78 -6.53
C ALA A 40 15.63 -2.70 -5.63
N SER A 41 16.22 -3.07 -4.49
CA SER A 41 16.84 -2.09 -3.58
C SER A 41 17.88 -1.22 -4.31
N ARG A 42 18.71 -1.82 -5.17
CA ARG A 42 19.72 -1.07 -5.95
C ARG A 42 19.11 -0.09 -6.96
N VAL A 43 18.05 -0.50 -7.66
CA VAL A 43 17.42 0.39 -8.66
C VAL A 43 16.66 1.53 -7.98
N LEU A 44 16.01 1.28 -6.83
CA LEU A 44 15.35 2.32 -6.04
C LEU A 44 16.35 3.35 -5.50
N GLU A 45 17.48 2.88 -4.95
CA GLU A 45 18.56 3.75 -4.50
C GLU A 45 19.14 4.58 -5.65
N ARG A 46 19.34 3.98 -6.83
CA ARG A 46 19.78 4.71 -8.01
C ARG A 46 18.76 5.77 -8.44
N LEU A 47 17.48 5.42 -8.57
CA LEU A 47 16.41 6.34 -8.97
C LEU A 47 16.27 7.50 -7.99
N SER A 48 16.29 7.23 -6.68
CA SER A 48 16.11 8.27 -5.66
C SER A 48 17.24 9.31 -5.62
N ARG A 49 18.36 9.04 -6.28
CA ARG A 49 19.49 9.97 -6.40
C ARG A 49 19.50 10.78 -7.71
N LEU A 50 18.59 10.47 -8.63
CA LEU A 50 18.48 11.24 -9.88
C LEU A 50 17.74 12.54 -9.63
N GLU A 51 18.21 13.60 -10.27
CA GLU A 51 17.55 14.90 -10.20
C GLU A 51 16.11 14.83 -10.71
N GLY A 52 15.19 15.45 -9.95
CA GLY A 52 13.78 15.47 -10.29
C GLY A 52 13.06 14.11 -10.13
N VAL A 53 13.65 13.13 -9.45
CA VAL A 53 12.98 11.84 -9.17
C VAL A 53 12.70 11.71 -7.67
N THR A 54 11.43 11.49 -7.35
CA THR A 54 11.00 11.04 -6.01
C THR A 54 10.57 9.58 -6.09
N VAL A 55 11.13 8.75 -5.21
CA VAL A 55 10.74 7.34 -5.08
C VAL A 55 9.97 7.17 -3.79
N ALA A 56 8.80 6.52 -3.86
CA ALA A 56 7.94 6.22 -2.71
C ALA A 56 7.51 4.75 -2.70
N LEU A 57 7.56 4.10 -1.55
CA LEU A 57 6.90 2.81 -1.32
C LEU A 57 5.52 3.09 -0.73
N VAL A 58 4.47 2.53 -1.34
CA VAL A 58 3.07 2.75 -0.94
C VAL A 58 2.42 1.41 -0.60
N SER A 59 2.18 1.14 0.68
CA SER A 59 1.75 -0.16 1.17
C SER A 59 0.53 -0.07 2.09
N GLY A 60 -0.24 -1.16 2.16
CA GLY A 60 -1.28 -1.35 3.18
C GLY A 60 -0.73 -1.67 4.57
N ARG A 61 0.55 -2.01 4.68
CA ARG A 61 1.20 -2.27 5.96
C ARG A 61 1.34 -0.99 6.79
N SER A 62 1.42 -1.14 8.11
CA SER A 62 1.82 -0.02 8.98
C SER A 62 3.17 0.54 8.52
N LEU A 63 3.41 1.82 8.79
CA LEU A 63 4.70 2.44 8.48
C LEU A 63 5.85 1.75 9.22
N GLY A 64 5.60 1.28 10.46
CA GLY A 64 6.57 0.55 11.25
C GLY A 64 7.00 -0.76 10.57
N ASP A 65 6.04 -1.57 10.15
CA ASP A 65 6.30 -2.85 9.47
C ASP A 65 6.97 -2.62 8.11
N LEU A 66 6.47 -1.64 7.34
CA LEU A 66 7.06 -1.30 6.04
C LEU A 66 8.54 -0.91 6.19
N ARG A 67 8.89 -0.13 7.22
CA ARG A 67 10.29 0.22 7.52
C ARG A 67 11.16 -1.00 7.79
N VAL A 68 10.63 -1.98 8.52
CA VAL A 68 11.37 -3.21 8.85
C VAL A 68 11.60 -4.06 7.60
N ILE A 69 10.53 -4.34 6.82
CA ILE A 69 10.63 -5.22 5.66
C ILE A 69 11.37 -4.60 4.48
N ALA A 70 11.28 -3.28 4.33
CA ALA A 70 12.04 -2.53 3.33
C ALA A 70 13.51 -2.28 3.75
N GLU A 71 13.90 -2.70 4.96
CA GLU A 71 15.24 -2.43 5.56
C GLU A 71 15.59 -0.92 5.47
N HIS A 72 14.56 -0.08 5.69
CA HIS A 72 14.62 1.35 5.44
C HIS A 72 15.44 2.07 6.52
N ARG A 73 16.39 2.88 6.08
CA ARG A 73 17.30 3.64 6.94
C ARG A 73 16.87 5.10 7.03
N ASN A 74 17.24 5.77 8.10
CA ASN A 74 16.93 7.19 8.31
C ASN A 74 17.64 8.14 7.31
N ASP A 75 18.71 7.67 6.67
CA ASP A 75 19.44 8.40 5.63
C ASP A 75 18.97 8.06 4.20
N SER A 76 17.90 7.27 4.07
CA SER A 76 17.30 6.93 2.79
C SER A 76 16.65 8.14 2.12
N LEU A 77 16.70 8.20 0.80
CA LEU A 77 15.94 9.16 -0.01
C LEU A 77 14.60 8.60 -0.47
N VAL A 78 14.31 7.33 -0.18
CA VAL A 78 13.04 6.68 -0.54
C VAL A 78 11.99 7.04 0.49
N TRP A 79 10.88 7.59 0.05
CA TRP A 79 9.73 7.89 0.89
C TRP A 79 8.96 6.62 1.23
N LEU A 80 8.32 6.59 2.39
CA LEU A 80 7.44 5.50 2.77
C LEU A 80 6.04 6.03 3.05
N VAL A 81 5.04 5.31 2.54
CA VAL A 81 3.63 5.57 2.77
C VAL A 81 3.00 4.26 3.23
N GLY A 82 2.67 4.20 4.50
CA GLY A 82 2.04 3.06 5.17
C GLY A 82 0.54 3.24 5.32
N SER A 83 -0.12 2.18 5.77
CA SER A 83 -1.56 2.16 6.08
C SER A 83 -2.41 2.80 4.98
N HIS A 84 -2.13 2.44 3.72
CA HIS A 84 -2.79 2.95 2.51
C HIS A 84 -2.76 4.47 2.33
N GLY A 85 -1.85 5.20 2.97
CA GLY A 85 -1.76 6.66 2.85
C GLY A 85 -1.91 7.42 4.17
N SER A 86 -2.30 6.73 5.25
CA SER A 86 -2.56 7.37 6.54
C SER A 86 -1.30 7.64 7.37
N GLU A 87 -0.20 7.00 7.03
CA GLU A 87 1.12 7.17 7.65
C GLU A 87 2.16 7.43 6.59
N ARG A 88 3.09 8.31 6.83
CA ARG A 88 4.19 8.55 5.90
C ARG A 88 5.51 8.88 6.61
N TRP A 89 6.59 8.61 5.92
CA TRP A 89 7.92 9.07 6.27
C TRP A 89 8.59 9.70 5.04
N THR A 90 9.15 10.89 5.24
CA THR A 90 9.91 11.59 4.21
C THR A 90 11.29 12.00 4.74
N PRO A 91 12.30 12.14 3.86
CA PRO A 91 13.65 12.56 4.28
C PRO A 91 13.68 13.91 5.00
N ALA A 92 12.78 14.83 4.64
CA ALA A 92 12.74 16.18 5.20
C ALA A 92 11.79 16.30 6.42
N GLY A 93 10.66 15.61 6.41
CA GLY A 93 9.59 15.75 7.41
C GLY A 93 9.63 14.70 8.52
N GLY A 94 10.37 13.60 8.33
CA GLY A 94 10.32 12.47 9.25
C GLY A 94 9.00 11.71 9.21
N ILE A 95 8.50 11.26 10.37
CA ILE A 95 7.25 10.50 10.48
C ILE A 95 6.07 11.47 10.64
N GLU A 96 5.06 11.30 9.81
CA GLU A 96 3.76 11.94 9.93
C GLU A 96 2.68 10.84 9.94
N SER A 97 1.74 10.97 10.85
CA SER A 97 0.60 10.07 10.96
C SER A 97 -0.69 10.86 11.02
N ALA A 98 -1.75 10.30 10.45
CA ALA A 98 -3.07 10.89 10.55
C ALA A 98 -3.55 10.89 12.01
N ALA A 99 -4.45 11.82 12.34
CA ALA A 99 -5.05 11.87 13.67
C ALA A 99 -5.85 10.60 13.99
N GLU A 100 -5.78 10.18 15.24
CA GLU A 100 -6.59 9.07 15.76
C GLU A 100 -8.06 9.51 15.91
N ASP A 101 -8.97 8.56 15.70
CA ASP A 101 -10.36 8.74 16.13
C ASP A 101 -10.41 8.59 17.66
N PRO A 102 -10.89 9.60 18.40
CA PRO A 102 -10.93 9.55 19.88
C PRO A 102 -11.75 8.39 20.43
N ARG A 103 -12.65 7.78 19.61
CA ARG A 103 -13.48 6.63 19.98
C ARG A 103 -12.81 5.28 19.63
N ALA A 104 -11.67 5.29 18.96
CA ALA A 104 -11.06 4.09 18.37
C ALA A 104 -10.88 2.97 19.40
N THR A 105 -10.35 3.29 20.57
CA THR A 105 -10.14 2.31 21.64
C THR A 105 -11.46 1.72 22.15
N GLU A 106 -12.46 2.56 22.44
CA GLU A 106 -13.77 2.11 22.94
C GLU A 106 -14.49 1.21 21.92
N VAL A 107 -14.49 1.62 20.64
CA VAL A 107 -15.13 0.88 19.56
C VAL A 107 -14.45 -0.48 19.34
N ARG A 108 -13.11 -0.51 19.36
CA ARG A 108 -12.34 -1.75 19.23
C ARG A 108 -12.55 -2.70 20.42
N GLU A 109 -12.46 -2.21 21.66
CA GLU A 109 -12.66 -3.03 22.86
C GLU A 109 -14.07 -3.65 22.91
N ALA A 110 -15.09 -2.91 22.49
CA ALA A 110 -16.44 -3.44 22.37
C ALA A 110 -16.51 -4.55 21.28
N ALA A 111 -15.86 -4.35 20.12
CA ALA A 111 -15.79 -5.36 19.08
C ALA A 111 -15.04 -6.62 19.55
N GLU A 112 -13.95 -6.47 20.31
CA GLU A 112 -13.21 -7.58 20.95
C GLU A 112 -14.13 -8.38 21.89
N GLY A 113 -14.90 -7.69 22.74
CA GLY A 113 -15.88 -8.32 23.63
C GLY A 113 -16.95 -9.11 22.89
N ILE A 114 -17.40 -8.61 21.72
CA ILE A 114 -18.35 -9.30 20.86
C ILE A 114 -17.70 -10.53 20.22
N ALA A 115 -16.51 -10.36 19.61
CA ALA A 115 -15.79 -11.43 18.92
C ALA A 115 -15.45 -12.60 19.88
N ALA A 116 -15.11 -12.31 21.14
CA ALA A 116 -14.83 -13.31 22.18
C ALA A 116 -16.00 -14.26 22.47
N GLY A 117 -17.24 -13.87 22.12
CA GLY A 117 -18.43 -14.73 22.21
C GLY A 117 -18.52 -15.79 21.10
N PHE A 118 -17.63 -15.79 20.09
CA PHE A 118 -17.69 -16.67 18.94
C PHE A 118 -16.39 -17.49 18.83
N GLU A 119 -16.51 -18.79 18.80
CA GLU A 119 -15.37 -19.70 18.72
C GLU A 119 -14.54 -19.43 17.45
N GLY A 120 -13.23 -19.25 17.63
CA GLY A 120 -12.28 -19.04 16.54
C GLY A 120 -12.30 -17.62 15.91
N ALA A 121 -13.16 -16.71 16.43
CA ALA A 121 -13.15 -15.31 16.03
C ALA A 121 -12.22 -14.49 16.93
N TRP A 122 -11.51 -13.53 16.35
CA TRP A 122 -10.65 -12.62 17.12
C TRP A 122 -10.43 -11.30 16.38
N ILE A 123 -10.11 -10.25 17.12
CA ILE A 123 -9.82 -8.92 16.60
C ILE A 123 -8.30 -8.72 16.50
N GLU A 124 -7.84 -8.27 15.34
CA GLU A 124 -6.49 -7.76 15.13
C GLU A 124 -6.53 -6.24 15.17
N ASP A 125 -5.72 -5.65 16.05
CA ASP A 125 -5.53 -4.21 16.09
C ASP A 125 -4.80 -3.71 14.84
N LYS A 126 -5.27 -2.61 14.26
CA LYS A 126 -4.67 -1.94 13.09
C LYS A 126 -4.42 -0.48 13.43
N SER A 127 -3.44 0.15 12.79
CA SER A 127 -3.07 1.55 13.03
C SER A 127 -4.25 2.52 12.96
N PHE A 128 -5.27 2.23 12.16
CA PHE A 128 -6.42 3.11 11.96
C PHE A 128 -7.76 2.35 11.99
N GLY A 129 -7.86 1.32 12.84
CA GLY A 129 -9.05 0.50 12.95
C GLY A 129 -8.76 -0.86 13.52
N PHE A 130 -9.49 -1.86 13.05
CA PHE A 130 -9.25 -3.26 13.40
C PHE A 130 -9.77 -4.21 12.32
N ALA A 131 -9.33 -5.46 12.39
CA ALA A 131 -9.83 -6.54 11.56
C ALA A 131 -10.38 -7.68 12.41
N LEU A 132 -11.63 -8.09 12.14
CA LEU A 132 -12.21 -9.32 12.66
C LEU A 132 -11.75 -10.49 11.79
N HIS A 133 -11.07 -11.45 12.38
CA HIS A 133 -10.67 -12.70 11.74
C HIS A 133 -11.57 -13.84 12.18
N THR A 134 -12.03 -14.64 11.18
CA THR A 134 -12.94 -15.77 11.38
C THR A 134 -12.44 -17.06 10.72
N ARG A 135 -11.18 -17.08 10.27
CA ARG A 135 -10.60 -18.20 9.52
C ARG A 135 -10.63 -19.53 10.28
N THR A 136 -10.53 -19.48 11.62
CA THR A 136 -10.52 -20.66 12.50
C THR A 136 -11.89 -20.93 13.13
N SER A 137 -12.91 -20.16 12.76
CA SER A 137 -14.27 -20.36 13.27
C SER A 137 -14.92 -21.59 12.60
N PRO A 138 -15.71 -22.38 13.38
CA PRO A 138 -16.52 -23.44 12.81
C PRO A 138 -17.51 -22.96 11.76
N ALA A 139 -17.97 -23.87 10.88
CA ALA A 139 -18.95 -23.55 9.86
C ALA A 139 -20.24 -22.96 10.49
N GLY A 140 -20.69 -21.82 9.96
CA GLY A 140 -21.86 -21.06 10.44
C GLY A 140 -21.55 -20.06 11.56
N ILE A 141 -20.45 -20.22 12.31
CA ILE A 141 -20.04 -19.24 13.35
C ILE A 141 -19.47 -17.98 12.70
N GLU A 142 -18.73 -18.11 11.61
CA GLU A 142 -18.17 -16.98 10.85
C GLU A 142 -19.24 -15.92 10.55
N SER A 143 -20.34 -16.30 9.89
CA SER A 143 -21.40 -15.36 9.51
C SER A 143 -22.07 -14.70 10.73
N LEU A 144 -22.19 -15.45 11.83
CA LEU A 144 -22.77 -14.90 13.07
C LEU A 144 -21.82 -13.87 13.73
N ALA A 145 -20.52 -14.19 13.79
CA ALA A 145 -19.52 -13.27 14.34
C ALA A 145 -19.42 -11.99 13.49
N GLN A 146 -19.36 -12.13 12.17
CA GLN A 146 -19.34 -10.99 11.25
C GLN A 146 -20.60 -10.13 11.38
N ALA A 147 -21.79 -10.73 11.40
CA ALA A 147 -23.03 -10.00 11.55
C ALA A 147 -23.15 -9.27 12.91
N ALA A 148 -22.65 -9.87 14.00
CA ALA A 148 -22.67 -9.26 15.34
C ALA A 148 -21.76 -8.03 15.41
N VAL A 149 -20.52 -8.14 14.89
CA VAL A 149 -19.58 -7.02 14.85
C VAL A 149 -20.07 -5.94 13.86
N ASP A 150 -20.59 -6.31 12.70
CA ASP A 150 -21.13 -5.37 11.69
C ASP A 150 -22.33 -4.57 12.27
N THR A 151 -23.21 -5.24 13.04
CA THR A 151 -24.31 -4.58 13.73
C THR A 151 -23.82 -3.57 14.77
N HIS A 152 -22.80 -3.92 15.53
CA HIS A 152 -22.18 -3.00 16.48
C HIS A 152 -21.60 -1.78 15.75
N MET A 153 -20.80 -2.02 14.71
CA MET A 153 -20.14 -0.95 13.95
C MET A 153 -21.11 -0.01 13.26
N SER A 154 -22.24 -0.53 12.77
CA SER A 154 -23.28 0.31 12.15
C SER A 154 -23.90 1.34 13.10
N THR A 155 -23.73 1.17 14.42
CA THR A 155 -24.23 2.08 15.44
C THR A 155 -23.12 2.88 16.10
N ALA A 156 -22.00 2.22 16.42
CA ALA A 156 -20.90 2.84 17.17
C ALA A 156 -20.01 3.75 16.29
N ALA A 157 -19.79 3.34 15.02
CA ALA A 157 -18.94 4.05 14.09
C ALA A 157 -19.41 3.84 12.63
N PRO A 158 -20.63 4.31 12.27
CA PRO A 158 -21.21 4.09 10.95
C PRO A 158 -20.42 4.71 9.80
N GLU A 159 -19.60 5.70 10.10
CA GLU A 159 -18.71 6.37 9.14
C GLU A 159 -17.41 5.62 8.89
N TRP A 160 -17.06 4.60 9.69
CA TRP A 160 -15.84 3.84 9.43
C TRP A 160 -16.00 3.02 8.17
N ARG A 161 -14.97 3.06 7.35
CA ARG A 161 -14.90 2.25 6.13
C ARG A 161 -14.89 0.78 6.47
N ARG A 162 -15.82 0.03 5.89
CA ARG A 162 -15.92 -1.43 5.97
C ARG A 162 -15.30 -2.06 4.72
N ARG A 163 -14.43 -3.02 4.90
CA ARG A 163 -13.89 -3.88 3.83
C ARG A 163 -14.11 -5.34 4.18
N GLU A 164 -14.50 -6.13 3.19
CA GLU A 164 -14.70 -7.56 3.34
C GLU A 164 -13.64 -8.31 2.53
N GLY A 165 -12.99 -9.28 3.19
CA GLY A 165 -12.03 -10.20 2.58
C GLY A 165 -12.37 -11.64 2.92
N LYS A 166 -11.53 -12.57 2.47
CA LYS A 166 -11.74 -14.00 2.75
C LYS A 166 -11.50 -14.28 4.23
N HIS A 167 -12.57 -14.59 4.99
CA HIS A 167 -12.55 -14.83 6.44
C HIS A 167 -12.05 -13.64 7.27
N VAL A 168 -12.22 -12.42 6.76
CA VAL A 168 -11.84 -11.19 7.45
C VAL A 168 -12.83 -10.09 7.15
N LEU A 169 -13.13 -9.28 8.19
CA LEU A 169 -13.94 -8.08 8.08
C LEU A 169 -13.17 -6.94 8.73
N GLU A 170 -12.77 -5.96 7.96
CA GLU A 170 -11.94 -4.84 8.40
C GLU A 170 -12.78 -3.56 8.52
N PHE A 171 -12.53 -2.81 9.59
CA PHE A 171 -13.11 -1.49 9.84
C PHE A 171 -12.00 -0.48 10.07
N SER A 172 -12.09 0.67 9.39
CA SER A 172 -11.09 1.74 9.50
C SER A 172 -11.78 3.11 9.49
N TRP A 173 -11.36 4.00 10.40
CA TRP A 173 -11.81 5.40 10.35
C TRP A 173 -11.14 6.20 9.24
N ARG A 174 -10.17 5.61 8.58
CA ARG A 174 -9.51 6.22 7.42
C ARG A 174 -10.09 5.64 6.14
N HIS A 175 -10.35 6.52 5.19
CA HIS A 175 -10.95 6.17 3.89
C HIS A 175 -9.91 6.16 2.76
N GLU A 176 -8.67 6.56 3.06
CA GLU A 176 -7.59 6.63 2.11
C GLU A 176 -7.30 5.26 1.50
N GLY A 177 -6.98 5.30 0.23
CA GLY A 177 -6.48 4.20 -0.56
C GLY A 177 -5.14 4.58 -1.18
N LYS A 178 -4.52 3.66 -1.91
CA LYS A 178 -3.29 3.95 -2.64
C LYS A 178 -3.50 5.03 -3.73
N ASP A 179 -4.70 5.17 -4.26
CA ASP A 179 -5.12 6.25 -5.16
C ASP A 179 -5.00 7.63 -4.50
N THR A 180 -5.58 7.78 -3.31
CA THR A 180 -5.49 9.02 -2.52
C THR A 180 -4.04 9.32 -2.13
N ALA A 181 -3.28 8.30 -1.71
CA ALA A 181 -1.87 8.44 -1.42
C ALA A 181 -1.08 8.94 -2.63
N LEU A 182 -1.37 8.40 -3.81
CA LEU A 182 -0.73 8.82 -5.06
C LEU A 182 -1.04 10.27 -5.40
N ALA A 183 -2.31 10.68 -5.27
CA ALA A 183 -2.74 12.06 -5.52
C ALA A 183 -2.05 13.05 -4.57
N LEU A 184 -1.94 12.71 -3.28
CA LEU A 184 -1.22 13.53 -2.31
C LEU A 184 0.26 13.65 -2.64
N LEU A 185 0.94 12.53 -2.93
CA LEU A 185 2.36 12.53 -3.30
C LEU A 185 2.60 13.35 -4.57
N ARG A 186 1.74 13.15 -5.62
CA ARG A 186 1.82 13.93 -6.87
C ARG A 186 1.74 15.42 -6.59
N SER A 187 0.76 15.84 -5.79
CA SER A 187 0.55 17.25 -5.44
C SER A 187 1.72 17.84 -4.63
N GLU A 188 2.24 17.08 -3.67
CA GLU A 188 3.29 17.56 -2.77
C GLU A 188 4.62 17.83 -3.48
N ILE A 189 5.00 16.94 -4.39
CA ILE A 189 6.24 17.11 -5.18
C ILE A 189 5.98 17.79 -6.52
N GLU A 190 4.72 18.17 -6.80
CA GLU A 190 4.26 18.72 -8.08
C GLU A 190 4.74 17.87 -9.27
N ALA A 191 4.52 16.54 -9.19
CA ALA A 191 5.00 15.61 -10.20
C ALA A 191 4.33 15.84 -11.55
N ASP A 192 5.15 15.91 -12.60
CA ASP A 192 4.68 16.06 -14.00
C ASP A 192 4.22 14.71 -14.57
N ALA A 193 4.75 13.59 -14.04
CA ALA A 193 4.28 12.23 -14.34
C ALA A 193 4.49 11.29 -13.16
N VAL A 194 3.71 10.20 -13.16
CA VAL A 194 3.79 9.11 -12.17
C VAL A 194 4.07 7.78 -12.86
N VAL A 195 4.99 7.02 -12.29
CA VAL A 195 5.12 5.59 -12.52
C VAL A 195 4.57 4.89 -11.29
N PHE A 196 3.52 4.08 -11.45
CA PHE A 196 2.99 3.26 -10.37
C PHE A 196 3.04 1.78 -10.73
N ALA A 197 3.49 0.93 -9.80
CA ALA A 197 3.47 -0.52 -9.95
C ALA A 197 2.86 -1.20 -8.73
N GLY A 198 2.05 -2.24 -8.98
CA GLY A 198 1.42 -3.05 -7.96
C GLY A 198 1.04 -4.44 -8.46
N ASP A 199 0.74 -5.37 -7.54
CA ASP A 199 0.40 -6.77 -7.84
C ASP A 199 -1.00 -7.20 -7.37
N ASP A 200 -1.66 -6.40 -6.52
CA ASP A 200 -2.92 -6.78 -5.87
C ASP A 200 -4.13 -5.98 -6.39
N VAL A 201 -5.32 -6.40 -5.98
CA VAL A 201 -6.60 -5.74 -6.30
C VAL A 201 -6.66 -4.33 -5.73
N THR A 202 -6.06 -4.09 -4.56
CA THR A 202 -5.99 -2.75 -3.95
C THR A 202 -5.15 -1.76 -4.75
N ASP A 203 -4.26 -2.25 -5.62
CA ASP A 203 -3.45 -1.42 -6.52
C ASP A 203 -4.23 -0.94 -7.75
N GLU A 204 -5.31 -1.64 -8.10
CA GLU A 204 -6.13 -1.27 -9.25
C GLU A 204 -6.80 0.09 -9.07
N ASP A 205 -7.09 0.53 -7.84
CA ASP A 205 -7.62 1.86 -7.58
C ASP A 205 -6.57 2.95 -7.89
N ALA A 206 -5.32 2.72 -7.47
CA ALA A 206 -4.21 3.60 -7.84
C ALA A 206 -3.92 3.58 -9.34
N LEU A 207 -3.97 2.40 -10.00
CA LEU A 207 -3.80 2.29 -11.44
C LEU A 207 -4.89 3.02 -12.23
N ARG A 208 -6.15 3.05 -11.73
CA ARG A 208 -7.25 3.81 -12.33
C ARG A 208 -7.12 5.31 -12.15
N SER A 209 -6.44 5.76 -11.10
CA SER A 209 -6.25 7.18 -10.81
C SER A 209 -5.12 7.83 -11.63
N LEU A 210 -4.37 7.04 -12.41
CA LEU A 210 -3.30 7.55 -13.24
C LEU A 210 -3.83 8.42 -14.38
N GLU A 211 -3.08 9.47 -14.72
CA GLU A 211 -3.42 10.45 -15.73
C GLU A 211 -2.76 10.13 -17.09
N GLU A 212 -3.14 10.86 -18.12
CA GLU A 212 -2.47 10.80 -19.41
C GLU A 212 -1.00 11.22 -19.26
N GLY A 213 -0.08 10.40 -19.73
CA GLY A 213 1.37 10.61 -19.56
C GLY A 213 1.99 9.77 -18.44
N ASP A 214 1.18 9.20 -17.56
CA ASP A 214 1.65 8.29 -16.51
C ASP A 214 1.92 6.87 -17.05
N LEU A 215 2.61 6.07 -16.25
CA LEU A 215 2.89 4.67 -16.54
C LEU A 215 2.43 3.77 -15.39
N GLY A 216 1.32 3.05 -15.60
CA GLY A 216 0.84 1.99 -14.70
C GLY A 216 1.41 0.63 -15.10
N ILE A 217 1.90 -0.12 -14.12
CA ILE A 217 2.53 -1.43 -14.30
C ILE A 217 1.86 -2.44 -13.38
N ARG A 218 1.32 -3.51 -13.92
CA ARG A 218 0.88 -4.68 -13.15
C ARG A 218 2.05 -5.65 -13.01
N VAL A 219 2.30 -6.12 -11.79
CA VAL A 219 3.23 -7.22 -11.53
C VAL A 219 2.42 -8.51 -11.36
N GLY A 220 2.83 -9.58 -12.05
CA GLY A 220 2.15 -10.87 -11.99
C GLY A 220 0.84 -10.96 -12.77
N ALA A 221 0.06 -12.00 -12.49
CA ALA A 221 -1.18 -12.33 -13.19
C ALA A 221 -2.40 -11.55 -12.65
N GLY A 222 -3.56 -11.76 -13.25
CA GLY A 222 -4.85 -11.17 -12.86
C GLY A 222 -5.31 -10.08 -13.82
N ASP A 223 -6.59 -9.68 -13.70
CA ASP A 223 -7.15 -8.58 -14.48
C ASP A 223 -6.55 -7.25 -14.03
N THR A 224 -6.35 -6.33 -14.97
CA THR A 224 -5.74 -5.03 -14.67
C THR A 224 -6.11 -3.96 -15.67
N VAL A 225 -6.19 -2.72 -15.17
CA VAL A 225 -6.29 -1.50 -15.98
C VAL A 225 -4.90 -0.87 -16.27
N ALA A 226 -3.81 -1.50 -15.80
CA ALA A 226 -2.46 -1.01 -16.01
C ALA A 226 -2.10 -0.92 -17.50
N HIS A 227 -1.25 0.04 -17.84
CA HIS A 227 -0.75 0.23 -19.22
C HIS A 227 0.13 -0.92 -19.71
N THR A 228 0.79 -1.60 -18.80
CA THR A 228 1.67 -2.74 -19.10
C THR A 228 1.70 -3.72 -17.93
N ARG A 229 2.23 -4.91 -18.21
CA ARG A 229 2.41 -5.99 -17.25
C ARG A 229 3.84 -6.51 -17.31
N VAL A 230 4.33 -6.90 -16.15
CA VAL A 230 5.57 -7.68 -16.00
C VAL A 230 5.25 -8.95 -15.21
N ASP A 231 6.01 -10.01 -15.42
CA ASP A 231 5.70 -11.33 -14.85
C ASP A 231 6.00 -11.40 -13.34
N ASP A 232 7.03 -10.67 -12.90
CA ASP A 232 7.54 -10.75 -11.53
C ASP A 232 8.34 -9.48 -11.13
N PRO A 233 8.80 -9.37 -9.87
CA PRO A 233 9.65 -8.26 -9.43
C PRO A 233 10.91 -8.03 -10.27
N ARG A 234 11.46 -9.07 -10.92
CA ARG A 234 12.66 -8.91 -11.76
C ARG A 234 12.33 -8.17 -13.06
N GLY A 235 11.17 -8.48 -13.65
CA GLY A 235 10.64 -7.74 -14.80
C GLY A 235 10.42 -6.26 -14.49
N LEU A 236 9.87 -5.96 -13.31
CA LEU A 236 9.71 -4.58 -12.84
C LEU A 236 11.06 -3.87 -12.70
N VAL A 237 12.04 -4.52 -12.06
CA VAL A 237 13.38 -3.95 -11.89
C VAL A 237 14.04 -3.64 -13.22
N ALA A 238 13.89 -4.51 -14.24
CA ALA A 238 14.43 -4.26 -15.57
C ALA A 238 13.80 -3.00 -16.20
N LEU A 239 12.50 -2.81 -16.05
CA LEU A 239 11.79 -1.62 -16.54
C LEU A 239 12.22 -0.35 -15.80
N LEU A 240 12.29 -0.39 -14.46
CA LEU A 240 12.77 0.73 -13.64
C LEU A 240 14.24 1.09 -13.97
N GLY A 241 15.08 0.08 -14.21
CA GLY A 241 16.46 0.26 -14.67
C GLY A 241 16.51 1.02 -15.99
N ARG A 242 15.62 0.69 -16.94
CA ARG A 242 15.52 1.38 -18.22
C ARG A 242 15.15 2.85 -18.06
N ILE A 243 14.19 3.17 -17.15
CA ILE A 243 13.84 4.56 -16.82
C ILE A 243 15.07 5.30 -16.25
N ALA A 244 15.79 4.66 -15.31
CA ALA A 244 16.99 5.24 -14.71
C ALA A 244 18.10 5.51 -15.75
N ASP A 245 18.30 4.61 -16.72
CA ASP A 245 19.28 4.78 -17.79
C ASP A 245 18.96 6.00 -18.66
N LEU A 246 17.69 6.14 -19.07
CA LEU A 246 17.23 7.25 -19.89
C LEU A 246 17.34 8.61 -19.19
N ARG A 247 17.13 8.65 -17.87
CA ARG A 247 17.28 9.89 -17.09
C ARG A 247 18.72 10.24 -16.76
N SER A 248 19.64 9.30 -16.88
CA SER A 248 21.07 9.52 -16.64
C SER A 248 21.83 9.90 -17.92
N SER A 249 21.16 9.90 -19.09
CA SER A 249 21.74 10.21 -20.41
C SER A 249 21.59 11.67 -20.75
#